data_901fc4566a036c87f6c28af28b046377
#
_entry.id   901fc4566a036c87f6c28af28b046377
#
_cell.length_a   1.000
_cell.length_b   1.000
_cell.length_c   1.000
_cell.angle_alpha   90.00
_cell.angle_beta   90.00
_cell.angle_gamma   90.00
#
_symmetry.space_group_name_H-M   'P 1'
#
loop_
_entity.id
_entity.type
_entity.pdbx_description
1 polymer ?
#
loop_
_entity_poly.entity_id
_entity_poly.type
_entity_poly.pdbx_seq_one_letter_code
_entity_poly.pdbx_strand_id
1 'polypeptide(L)'
;MSGLFSGLTLGLLGLSALDLEILIQGSKDEATIKDAKKILTVRRDGNKLLCTLLFGNVLVNSAFTILLGESFGGLYGLIGSTFVIVIFGEIIPQAACHRYAIQVGARAVPIVKVFQFFLFPLAKPMAMVLDRILGQDLGQILDRGEMRAFINLYVKMGEFDDDEGKVMVGALSYKDKCARDVMTPFDKVLHLKDTDKLDFATLSKIFKSGFSRLPVFSGHGDRWEDVCGMLLTKDLIMIDPEEAHNVMAAVQLFSRQVGRCYPDTKLNEVLMDFKSGESHMSIVCDVNNRGDGDPFYEMVGVVTMEDIIEEILQTEIVDETDVYVHMEHGDKVERDSFDFARLRLLDSTMTQSMSKSELKAVSVHLSANVKAFKDPKLTSDAMMWILNNSSVLDIKFDSANESKNKSKVLYRREKVDTFFTLILSGKIEILAGRDEVRVDYGAFQCLGEVALLVPEGDYKPDFTANVLESVRCLRISRAIYEKGLAYAESNGNPELIEMRRRLSSREKREGSTSEQNKALDQDNVV
;
A
#
# COMPACT_ATOMS: atom_id res chain seq x y z
N MET A 1 -21.02 55.51 -10.62
CA MET A 1 -22.16 54.58 -10.43
C MET A 1 -22.30 53.58 -11.57
N SER A 2 -22.27 54.02 -12.85
CA SER A 2 -22.31 53.09 -13.99
C SER A 2 -21.27 51.97 -13.88
N GLY A 3 -20.01 52.33 -13.69
CA GLY A 3 -18.95 51.32 -13.52
C GLY A 3 -19.15 50.35 -12.37
N LEU A 4 -19.83 50.76 -11.29
CA LEU A 4 -20.14 49.84 -10.19
C LEU A 4 -21.17 48.79 -10.62
N PHE A 5 -22.26 49.20 -11.29
CA PHE A 5 -23.29 48.27 -11.78
C PHE A 5 -22.75 47.34 -12.85
N SER A 6 -22.05 47.90 -13.84
CA SER A 6 -21.46 47.11 -14.90
C SER A 6 -20.40 46.12 -14.42
N GLY A 7 -19.49 46.58 -13.56
CA GLY A 7 -18.47 45.71 -12.94
C GLY A 7 -19.06 44.60 -12.06
N LEU A 8 -20.07 44.95 -11.24
CA LEU A 8 -20.73 43.96 -10.37
C LEU A 8 -21.56 42.96 -11.17
N THR A 9 -22.11 43.36 -12.33
CA THR A 9 -22.81 42.39 -13.19
C THR A 9 -21.87 41.25 -13.59
N LEU A 10 -20.68 41.54 -14.06
CA LEU A 10 -19.72 40.53 -14.44
C LEU A 10 -19.12 39.84 -13.18
N GLY A 11 -18.77 40.61 -12.14
CA GLY A 11 -18.10 40.06 -10.94
C GLY A 11 -19.00 39.20 -10.07
N LEU A 12 -20.26 39.58 -9.84
CA LEU A 12 -21.17 38.82 -8.97
C LEU A 12 -21.90 37.70 -9.71
N LEU A 13 -22.23 37.89 -11.00
CA LEU A 13 -22.89 36.84 -11.78
C LEU A 13 -21.91 35.78 -12.31
N GLY A 14 -20.64 36.15 -12.48
CA GLY A 14 -19.59 35.19 -12.83
C GLY A 14 -19.29 34.15 -11.74
N LEU A 15 -19.72 34.40 -10.49
CA LEU A 15 -19.65 33.44 -9.41
C LEU A 15 -21.00 32.74 -9.26
N SER A 16 -21.05 31.42 -9.44
CA SER A 16 -22.27 30.64 -9.14
C SER A 16 -22.55 30.57 -7.66
N ALA A 17 -23.79 30.25 -7.28
CA ALA A 17 -24.11 29.98 -5.87
C ALA A 17 -23.33 28.78 -5.32
N LEU A 18 -23.09 27.77 -6.18
CA LEU A 18 -22.31 26.58 -5.86
C LEU A 18 -20.84 26.94 -5.59
N ASP A 19 -20.22 27.77 -6.44
CA ASP A 19 -18.82 28.22 -6.25
C ASP A 19 -18.66 28.93 -4.90
N LEU A 20 -19.61 29.78 -4.54
CA LEU A 20 -19.61 30.46 -3.24
C LEU A 20 -19.77 29.50 -2.06
N GLU A 21 -20.60 28.47 -2.18
CA GLU A 21 -20.74 27.45 -1.16
C GLU A 21 -19.47 26.58 -1.03
N ILE A 22 -18.82 26.24 -2.15
CA ILE A 22 -17.51 25.55 -2.15
C ILE A 22 -16.47 26.40 -1.44
N LEU A 23 -16.38 27.70 -1.74
CA LEU A 23 -15.47 28.63 -1.06
C LEU A 23 -15.75 28.75 0.42
N ILE A 24 -17.02 28.76 0.85
CA ILE A 24 -17.41 28.83 2.27
C ILE A 24 -16.99 27.58 3.04
N GLN A 25 -17.05 26.40 2.42
CA GLN A 25 -16.73 25.14 3.05
C GLN A 25 -15.24 24.76 2.94
N GLY A 26 -14.58 25.12 1.84
CA GLY A 26 -13.23 24.67 1.50
C GLY A 26 -12.11 25.69 1.77
N SER A 27 -12.43 27.00 1.87
CA SER A 27 -11.39 28.00 2.07
C SER A 27 -10.82 27.96 3.49
N LYS A 28 -9.50 28.17 3.60
CA LYS A 28 -8.80 28.35 4.90
C LYS A 28 -8.79 29.80 5.38
N ASP A 29 -9.13 30.77 4.51
CA ASP A 29 -9.12 32.20 4.83
C ASP A 29 -10.48 32.66 5.34
N GLU A 30 -10.55 33.03 6.62
CA GLU A 30 -11.77 33.51 7.27
C GLU A 30 -12.34 34.78 6.60
N ALA A 31 -11.48 35.64 6.02
CA ALA A 31 -11.92 36.84 5.33
C ALA A 31 -12.68 36.47 4.05
N THR A 32 -12.16 35.54 3.26
CA THR A 32 -12.79 35.02 2.05
C THR A 32 -14.12 34.33 2.37
N ILE A 33 -14.17 33.51 3.44
CA ILE A 33 -15.42 32.86 3.90
C ILE A 33 -16.49 33.89 4.25
N LYS A 34 -16.10 34.94 5.02
CA LYS A 34 -17.03 36.00 5.43
C LYS A 34 -17.57 36.79 4.24
N ASP A 35 -16.70 37.06 3.27
CA ASP A 35 -17.07 37.81 2.07
C ASP A 35 -17.93 36.97 1.13
N ALA A 36 -17.61 35.68 0.93
CA ALA A 36 -18.46 34.75 0.19
C ALA A 36 -19.87 34.60 0.79
N LYS A 37 -19.96 34.49 2.14
CA LYS A 37 -21.26 34.47 2.85
C LYS A 37 -22.09 35.72 2.59
N LYS A 38 -21.49 36.91 2.56
CA LYS A 38 -22.20 38.15 2.26
C LYS A 38 -22.73 38.15 0.82
N ILE A 39 -21.89 37.75 -0.16
CA ILE A 39 -22.28 37.70 -1.56
C ILE A 39 -23.41 36.70 -1.78
N LEU A 40 -23.35 35.53 -1.17
CA LEU A 40 -24.35 34.48 -1.26
C LEU A 40 -25.78 35.00 -0.91
N THR A 41 -25.90 35.97 0.02
CA THR A 41 -27.19 36.53 0.42
C THR A 41 -27.93 37.23 -0.73
N VAL A 42 -27.20 37.79 -1.72
CA VAL A 42 -27.77 38.46 -2.87
C VAL A 42 -27.75 37.58 -4.14
N ARG A 43 -26.81 36.60 -4.17
CA ARG A 43 -26.63 35.71 -5.32
C ARG A 43 -27.66 34.54 -5.35
N ARG A 44 -28.27 34.19 -4.21
CA ARG A 44 -29.34 33.17 -4.16
C ARG A 44 -30.49 33.48 -5.11
N ASP A 45 -30.84 34.78 -5.24
CA ASP A 45 -31.86 35.26 -6.20
C ASP A 45 -31.15 35.80 -7.45
N GLY A 46 -30.45 34.93 -8.22
CA GLY A 46 -29.59 35.34 -9.35
C GLY A 46 -30.29 36.19 -10.38
N ASN A 47 -31.49 35.81 -10.83
CA ASN A 47 -32.25 36.59 -11.82
C ASN A 47 -32.72 37.95 -11.28
N LYS A 48 -33.07 38.02 -9.99
CA LYS A 48 -33.38 39.30 -9.37
C LYS A 48 -32.16 40.22 -9.27
N LEU A 49 -31.00 39.66 -8.92
CA LEU A 49 -29.74 40.40 -8.89
C LEU A 49 -29.39 40.93 -10.30
N LEU A 50 -29.48 40.06 -11.32
CA LEU A 50 -29.27 40.43 -12.73
C LEU A 50 -30.16 41.60 -13.15
N CYS A 51 -31.46 41.48 -12.96
CA CYS A 51 -32.40 42.55 -13.32
C CYS A 51 -32.07 43.86 -12.59
N THR A 52 -31.77 43.79 -11.30
CA THR A 52 -31.44 44.98 -10.51
C THR A 52 -30.20 45.70 -11.03
N LEU A 53 -29.12 44.95 -11.30
CA LEU A 53 -27.86 45.52 -11.79
C LEU A 53 -28.01 46.07 -13.20
N LEU A 54 -28.73 45.36 -14.10
CA LEU A 54 -28.99 45.84 -15.46
C LEU A 54 -29.85 47.10 -15.49
N PHE A 55 -30.99 47.14 -14.77
CA PHE A 55 -31.81 48.35 -14.68
C PHE A 55 -31.04 49.51 -14.07
N GLY A 56 -30.26 49.27 -13.01
CA GLY A 56 -29.41 50.28 -12.42
C GLY A 56 -28.37 50.83 -13.37
N ASN A 57 -27.71 49.98 -14.14
CA ASN A 57 -26.73 50.37 -15.15
C ASN A 57 -27.36 51.23 -16.26
N VAL A 58 -28.46 50.74 -16.85
CA VAL A 58 -29.16 51.48 -17.93
C VAL A 58 -29.66 52.82 -17.44
N LEU A 59 -30.27 52.89 -16.23
CA LEU A 59 -30.78 54.14 -15.66
C LEU A 59 -29.65 55.19 -15.51
N VAL A 60 -28.52 54.78 -14.94
CA VAL A 60 -27.39 55.69 -14.72
C VAL A 60 -26.74 56.11 -16.04
N ASN A 61 -26.58 55.18 -16.98
CA ASN A 61 -26.02 55.52 -18.30
C ASN A 61 -26.92 56.46 -19.10
N SER A 62 -28.23 56.25 -19.07
CA SER A 62 -29.19 57.13 -19.72
C SER A 62 -29.20 58.52 -19.10
N ALA A 63 -29.23 58.63 -17.76
CA ALA A 63 -29.15 59.91 -17.06
C ALA A 63 -27.84 60.65 -17.37
N PHE A 64 -26.71 59.95 -17.43
CA PHE A 64 -25.41 60.53 -17.77
C PHE A 64 -25.38 61.04 -19.20
N THR A 65 -25.95 60.31 -20.17
CA THR A 65 -26.01 60.68 -21.56
C THR A 65 -26.87 61.94 -21.74
N ILE A 66 -28.01 62.05 -21.04
CA ILE A 66 -28.88 63.25 -21.10
C ILE A 66 -28.13 64.46 -20.56
N LEU A 67 -27.50 64.36 -19.40
CA LEU A 67 -26.75 65.45 -18.80
C LEU A 67 -25.59 65.97 -19.69
N LEU A 68 -24.85 65.05 -20.34
CA LEU A 68 -23.79 65.43 -21.24
C LEU A 68 -24.35 66.05 -22.54
N GLY A 69 -25.46 65.52 -23.05
CA GLY A 69 -26.12 66.04 -24.22
C GLY A 69 -26.59 67.50 -24.06
N GLU A 70 -27.11 67.83 -22.88
CA GLU A 70 -27.49 69.23 -22.54
C GLU A 70 -26.28 70.17 -22.42
N SER A 71 -25.12 69.60 -21.89
CA SER A 71 -23.94 70.45 -21.65
C SER A 71 -23.08 70.70 -22.90
N PHE A 72 -22.96 69.73 -23.82
CA PHE A 72 -22.05 69.82 -25.00
C PHE A 72 -22.71 69.82 -26.36
N GLY A 73 -24.04 69.95 -26.42
CA GLY A 73 -24.79 69.85 -27.67
C GLY A 73 -25.05 68.38 -28.10
N GLY A 74 -26.25 68.15 -28.71
CA GLY A 74 -26.83 66.82 -28.88
C GLY A 74 -25.91 65.74 -29.48
N LEU A 75 -25.25 66.03 -30.61
CA LEU A 75 -24.42 65.03 -31.29
C LEU A 75 -23.05 64.79 -30.59
N TYR A 76 -22.36 65.84 -30.21
CA TYR A 76 -21.08 65.80 -29.55
C TYR A 76 -21.21 65.20 -28.13
N GLY A 77 -22.31 65.56 -27.45
CA GLY A 77 -22.64 64.96 -26.13
C GLY A 77 -22.93 63.46 -26.21
N LEU A 78 -23.62 63.01 -27.28
CA LEU A 78 -23.89 61.58 -27.49
C LEU A 78 -22.59 60.78 -27.76
N ILE A 79 -21.74 61.25 -28.68
CA ILE A 79 -20.48 60.56 -29.00
C ILE A 79 -19.54 60.55 -27.77
N GLY A 80 -19.41 61.72 -27.12
CA GLY A 80 -18.56 61.87 -25.96
C GLY A 80 -19.04 61.01 -24.77
N SER A 81 -20.35 61.01 -24.48
CA SER A 81 -20.91 60.16 -23.41
C SER A 81 -20.74 58.68 -23.70
N THR A 82 -20.97 58.26 -24.93
CA THR A 82 -20.79 56.85 -25.31
C THR A 82 -19.35 56.41 -25.07
N PHE A 83 -18.36 57.20 -25.49
CA PHE A 83 -16.95 56.84 -25.31
C PHE A 83 -16.54 56.77 -23.82
N VAL A 84 -16.98 57.76 -23.04
CA VAL A 84 -16.70 57.81 -21.60
C VAL A 84 -17.40 56.67 -20.87
N ILE A 85 -18.67 56.38 -21.17
CA ILE A 85 -19.40 55.27 -20.54
C ILE A 85 -18.74 53.95 -20.87
N VAL A 86 -18.43 53.67 -22.12
CA VAL A 86 -17.86 52.40 -22.56
C VAL A 86 -16.51 52.16 -21.86
N ILE A 87 -15.60 53.14 -21.89
CA ILE A 87 -14.27 52.94 -21.34
C ILE A 87 -14.30 52.95 -19.80
N PHE A 88 -14.81 54.05 -19.19
CA PHE A 88 -14.74 54.26 -17.74
C PHE A 88 -15.93 53.69 -16.98
N GLY A 89 -17.08 53.55 -17.66
CA GLY A 89 -18.30 53.00 -17.07
C GLY A 89 -18.47 51.49 -17.26
N GLU A 90 -17.80 50.91 -18.28
CA GLU A 90 -17.99 49.46 -18.55
C GLU A 90 -16.67 48.70 -18.58
N ILE A 91 -15.76 48.94 -19.54
CA ILE A 91 -14.59 48.07 -19.79
C ILE A 91 -13.67 48.01 -18.55
N ILE A 92 -13.23 49.16 -18.05
CA ILE A 92 -12.28 49.19 -16.91
C ILE A 92 -12.90 48.62 -15.64
N PRO A 93 -14.13 49.01 -15.23
CA PRO A 93 -14.76 48.43 -14.05
C PRO A 93 -15.05 46.94 -14.16
N GLN A 94 -15.49 46.45 -15.33
CA GLN A 94 -15.71 45.02 -15.55
C GLN A 94 -14.41 44.22 -15.40
N ALA A 95 -13.32 44.65 -16.01
CA ALA A 95 -12.01 44.00 -15.89
C ALA A 95 -11.51 43.96 -14.45
N ALA A 96 -11.66 45.06 -13.72
CA ALA A 96 -11.26 45.13 -12.30
C ALA A 96 -12.13 44.25 -11.40
N CYS A 97 -13.46 44.30 -11.59
CA CYS A 97 -14.39 43.49 -10.80
C CYS A 97 -14.27 41.98 -11.10
N HIS A 98 -13.95 41.60 -12.33
CA HIS A 98 -13.72 40.20 -12.67
C HIS A 98 -12.51 39.62 -11.88
N ARG A 99 -11.42 40.37 -11.82
CA ARG A 99 -10.20 39.92 -11.10
C ARG A 99 -10.36 39.87 -9.59
N TYR A 100 -11.12 40.80 -9.00
CA TYR A 100 -11.32 40.95 -7.55
C TYR A 100 -12.78 40.72 -7.14
N ALA A 101 -13.48 39.79 -7.80
CA ALA A 101 -14.91 39.57 -7.68
C ALA A 101 -15.40 39.38 -6.22
N ILE A 102 -14.71 38.62 -5.42
CA ILE A 102 -15.09 38.33 -4.03
C ILE A 102 -14.95 39.57 -3.16
N GLN A 103 -13.80 40.27 -3.21
CA GLN A 103 -13.53 41.41 -2.32
C GLN A 103 -14.39 42.64 -2.67
N VAL A 104 -14.48 42.96 -3.98
CA VAL A 104 -15.28 44.08 -4.48
C VAL A 104 -16.76 43.76 -4.29
N GLY A 105 -17.18 42.56 -4.67
CA GLY A 105 -18.55 42.08 -4.51
C GLY A 105 -19.04 42.19 -3.07
N ALA A 106 -18.30 41.67 -2.11
CA ALA A 106 -18.69 41.67 -0.70
C ALA A 106 -18.84 43.10 -0.12
N ARG A 107 -17.98 44.05 -0.55
CA ARG A 107 -18.07 45.47 -0.16
C ARG A 107 -19.27 46.15 -0.79
N ALA A 108 -19.65 45.73 -2.00
CA ALA A 108 -20.75 46.31 -2.74
C ALA A 108 -22.13 45.75 -2.33
N VAL A 109 -22.22 44.61 -1.65
CA VAL A 109 -23.49 43.99 -1.21
C VAL A 109 -24.46 44.98 -0.54
N PRO A 110 -24.04 45.84 0.43
CA PRO A 110 -24.96 46.77 1.08
C PRO A 110 -25.55 47.78 0.07
N ILE A 111 -24.73 48.24 -0.89
CA ILE A 111 -25.19 49.16 -1.95
C ILE A 111 -26.18 48.44 -2.85
N VAL A 112 -25.86 47.20 -3.29
CA VAL A 112 -26.74 46.37 -4.11
C VAL A 112 -28.09 46.16 -3.43
N LYS A 113 -28.13 45.87 -2.13
CA LYS A 113 -29.39 45.72 -1.38
C LYS A 113 -30.24 46.98 -1.37
N VAL A 114 -29.64 48.16 -1.24
CA VAL A 114 -30.35 49.43 -1.33
C VAL A 114 -31.01 49.59 -2.72
N PHE A 115 -30.25 49.33 -3.76
CA PHE A 115 -30.81 49.40 -5.14
C PHE A 115 -31.83 48.28 -5.41
N GLN A 116 -31.65 47.09 -4.86
CA GLN A 116 -32.68 46.05 -4.93
C GLN A 116 -33.99 46.48 -4.29
N PHE A 117 -33.93 47.25 -3.21
CA PHE A 117 -35.13 47.77 -2.57
C PHE A 117 -35.83 48.84 -3.47
N PHE A 118 -35.10 49.79 -4.04
CA PHE A 118 -35.69 50.83 -4.87
C PHE A 118 -36.19 50.29 -6.21
N LEU A 119 -35.45 49.35 -6.83
CA LEU A 119 -35.81 48.78 -8.13
C LEU A 119 -36.71 47.55 -8.00
N PHE A 120 -37.10 47.16 -6.76
CA PHE A 120 -37.94 45.99 -6.48
C PHE A 120 -39.20 45.89 -7.35
N PRO A 121 -40.00 46.98 -7.55
CA PRO A 121 -41.23 46.90 -8.33
C PRO A 121 -41.00 46.59 -9.83
N LEU A 122 -39.80 46.88 -10.36
CA LEU A 122 -39.42 46.58 -11.73
C LEU A 122 -38.66 45.27 -11.85
N ALA A 123 -37.69 45.05 -10.95
CA ALA A 123 -36.80 43.90 -11.01
C ALA A 123 -37.50 42.57 -10.63
N LYS A 124 -38.41 42.58 -9.66
CA LYS A 124 -39.08 41.36 -9.21
C LYS A 124 -40.02 40.73 -10.23
N PRO A 125 -40.91 41.46 -10.93
CA PRO A 125 -41.74 40.88 -11.98
C PRO A 125 -40.90 40.27 -13.11
N MET A 126 -39.86 40.99 -13.55
CA MET A 126 -38.95 40.49 -14.58
C MET A 126 -38.18 39.23 -14.11
N ALA A 127 -37.68 39.23 -12.89
CA ALA A 127 -37.03 38.04 -12.34
C ALA A 127 -37.99 36.84 -12.30
N MET A 128 -39.25 37.02 -11.88
CA MET A 128 -40.24 35.93 -11.88
C MET A 128 -40.52 35.39 -13.29
N VAL A 129 -40.52 36.24 -14.29
CA VAL A 129 -40.66 35.79 -15.68
C VAL A 129 -39.44 35.00 -16.12
N LEU A 130 -38.23 35.48 -15.81
CA LEU A 130 -36.98 34.76 -16.07
C LEU A 130 -36.91 33.45 -15.34
N ASP A 131 -37.25 33.41 -14.06
CA ASP A 131 -37.27 32.16 -13.25
C ASP A 131 -38.23 31.12 -13.85
N ARG A 132 -39.36 31.58 -14.45
CA ARG A 132 -40.32 30.68 -15.08
C ARG A 132 -39.87 30.16 -16.43
N ILE A 133 -39.11 30.95 -17.20
CA ILE A 133 -38.67 30.61 -18.57
C ILE A 133 -37.34 29.85 -18.53
N LEU A 134 -36.39 30.34 -17.77
CA LEU A 134 -34.99 29.85 -17.73
C LEU A 134 -34.70 28.96 -16.52
N GLY A 135 -35.57 28.97 -15.51
CA GLY A 135 -35.32 28.30 -14.23
C GLY A 135 -34.40 29.10 -13.30
N GLN A 136 -34.11 28.52 -12.13
CA GLN A 136 -33.18 29.10 -11.16
C GLN A 136 -31.75 28.78 -11.55
N ASP A 137 -30.87 29.76 -11.48
CA ASP A 137 -29.45 29.60 -11.72
C ASP A 137 -28.75 29.00 -10.46
N LEU A 138 -28.78 27.70 -10.37
CA LEU A 138 -28.18 26.93 -9.26
C LEU A 138 -26.67 26.67 -9.47
N GLY A 139 -26.10 27.05 -10.59
CA GLY A 139 -24.76 26.69 -11.03
C GLY A 139 -24.72 25.34 -11.77
N GLN A 140 -23.60 25.03 -12.39
CA GLN A 140 -23.40 23.76 -13.08
C GLN A 140 -23.09 22.67 -12.05
N ILE A 141 -23.97 21.69 -11.94
CA ILE A 141 -23.72 20.48 -11.19
C ILE A 141 -23.03 19.51 -12.17
N LEU A 142 -21.79 19.20 -11.90
CA LEU A 142 -21.02 18.25 -12.69
C LEU A 142 -21.63 16.85 -12.57
N ASP A 143 -21.78 16.17 -13.68
CA ASP A 143 -22.11 14.77 -13.70
C ASP A 143 -20.86 13.94 -13.29
N ARG A 144 -21.01 12.61 -13.14
CA ARG A 144 -19.89 11.75 -12.74
C ARG A 144 -18.77 11.73 -13.79
N GLY A 145 -19.09 11.81 -15.08
CA GLY A 145 -18.12 11.86 -16.17
C GLY A 145 -17.33 13.17 -16.17
N GLU A 146 -18.06 14.30 -16.00
CA GLU A 146 -17.46 15.62 -15.87
C GLU A 146 -16.60 15.73 -14.61
N MET A 147 -17.04 15.13 -13.49
CA MET A 147 -16.25 15.08 -12.25
C MET A 147 -14.94 14.31 -12.43
N ARG A 148 -14.96 13.16 -13.13
CA ARG A 148 -13.73 12.41 -13.48
C ARG A 148 -12.78 13.25 -14.35
N ALA A 149 -13.33 13.92 -15.37
CA ALA A 149 -12.54 14.81 -16.22
C ALA A 149 -11.94 15.98 -15.43
N PHE A 150 -12.70 16.54 -14.49
CA PHE A 150 -12.26 17.59 -13.59
C PHE A 150 -11.07 17.14 -12.72
N ILE A 151 -11.18 15.98 -12.06
CA ILE A 151 -10.08 15.40 -11.27
C ILE A 151 -8.83 15.20 -12.12
N ASN A 152 -8.96 14.61 -13.31
CA ASN A 152 -7.83 14.39 -14.22
C ASN A 152 -7.16 15.71 -14.68
N LEU A 153 -7.92 16.78 -14.81
CA LEU A 153 -7.37 18.11 -15.11
C LEU A 153 -6.54 18.64 -13.93
N TYR A 154 -7.03 18.49 -12.70
CA TYR A 154 -6.33 18.93 -11.51
C TYR A 154 -5.03 18.15 -11.25
N VAL A 155 -5.03 16.84 -11.54
CA VAL A 155 -3.80 16.03 -11.55
C VAL A 155 -2.79 16.59 -12.57
N LYS A 156 -3.23 16.88 -13.80
CA LYS A 156 -2.36 17.48 -14.82
C LYS A 156 -1.83 18.87 -14.46
N MET A 157 -2.56 19.61 -13.64
CA MET A 157 -2.13 20.92 -13.13
C MET A 157 -1.17 20.79 -11.94
N GLY A 158 -0.97 19.60 -11.39
CA GLY A 158 -0.09 19.33 -10.25
C GLY A 158 -0.70 19.70 -8.90
N GLU A 159 -2.03 19.87 -8.82
CA GLU A 159 -2.74 20.14 -7.56
C GLU A 159 -3.04 18.87 -6.75
N PHE A 160 -3.10 17.71 -7.44
CA PHE A 160 -3.21 16.37 -6.86
C PHE A 160 -2.07 15.49 -7.38
N ASP A 161 -1.60 14.58 -6.54
CA ASP A 161 -0.69 13.53 -6.97
C ASP A 161 -1.39 12.52 -7.89
N ASP A 162 -0.63 11.86 -8.76
CA ASP A 162 -1.17 10.88 -9.71
C ASP A 162 -1.93 9.75 -8.99
N ASP A 163 -1.44 9.29 -7.84
CA ASP A 163 -2.08 8.22 -7.08
C ASP A 163 -3.35 8.69 -6.39
N GLU A 164 -3.39 9.92 -5.85
CA GLU A 164 -4.62 10.53 -5.32
C GLU A 164 -5.69 10.63 -6.40
N GLY A 165 -5.29 11.08 -7.60
CA GLY A 165 -6.18 11.18 -8.75
C GLY A 165 -6.77 9.83 -9.18
N LYS A 166 -5.95 8.78 -9.25
CA LYS A 166 -6.39 7.41 -9.57
C LYS A 166 -7.45 6.92 -8.59
N VAL A 167 -7.18 7.05 -7.28
CA VAL A 167 -8.13 6.63 -6.23
C VAL A 167 -9.47 7.36 -6.34
N MET A 168 -9.43 8.69 -6.54
CA MET A 168 -10.66 9.48 -6.69
C MET A 168 -11.46 9.06 -7.94
N VAL A 169 -10.80 8.86 -9.07
CA VAL A 169 -11.43 8.39 -10.32
C VAL A 169 -11.96 6.97 -10.18
N GLY A 170 -11.19 6.06 -9.55
CA GLY A 170 -11.61 4.69 -9.24
C GLY A 170 -12.86 4.66 -8.37
N ALA A 171 -12.89 5.46 -7.29
CA ALA A 171 -14.04 5.58 -6.40
C ALA A 171 -15.31 6.13 -7.10
N LEU A 172 -15.18 6.90 -8.16
CA LEU A 172 -16.30 7.37 -8.98
C LEU A 172 -16.75 6.32 -10.01
N SER A 173 -15.85 5.43 -10.44
CA SER A 173 -16.08 4.51 -11.56
C SER A 173 -16.47 3.09 -11.14
N TYR A 174 -16.02 2.58 -9.97
CA TYR A 174 -16.27 1.19 -9.56
C TYR A 174 -17.78 0.81 -9.56
N LYS A 175 -18.67 1.77 -9.29
CA LYS A 175 -20.12 1.53 -9.32
C LYS A 175 -20.70 1.26 -10.71
N ASP A 176 -19.98 1.68 -11.75
CA ASP A 176 -20.41 1.47 -13.13
C ASP A 176 -20.00 0.08 -13.62
N LYS A 177 -18.99 -0.54 -13.01
CA LYS A 177 -18.47 -1.87 -13.32
C LYS A 177 -19.33 -3.00 -12.70
N CYS A 178 -19.21 -4.18 -13.32
CA CYS A 178 -19.90 -5.40 -12.92
C CYS A 178 -18.89 -6.44 -12.42
N ALA A 179 -19.37 -7.51 -11.79
CA ALA A 179 -18.55 -8.60 -11.30
C ALA A 179 -17.70 -9.25 -12.44
N ARG A 180 -18.25 -9.35 -13.65
CA ARG A 180 -17.54 -9.85 -14.83
C ARG A 180 -16.28 -9.08 -15.18
N ASP A 181 -16.24 -7.78 -14.88
CA ASP A 181 -15.14 -6.89 -15.30
C ASP A 181 -13.89 -7.05 -14.42
N VAL A 182 -14.05 -7.64 -13.22
CA VAL A 182 -12.96 -7.77 -12.21
C VAL A 182 -12.77 -9.20 -11.70
N MET A 183 -13.66 -10.14 -12.08
CA MET A 183 -13.58 -11.50 -11.57
C MET A 183 -12.34 -12.23 -12.05
N THR A 184 -11.76 -13.03 -11.19
CA THR A 184 -10.79 -14.05 -11.60
C THR A 184 -11.52 -15.21 -12.27
N PRO A 185 -11.23 -15.56 -13.55
CA PRO A 185 -11.84 -16.66 -14.24
C PRO A 185 -11.65 -17.99 -13.50
N PHE A 186 -12.66 -18.87 -13.56
CA PHE A 186 -12.67 -20.10 -12.77
C PHE A 186 -11.50 -21.06 -13.06
N ASP A 187 -11.00 -21.10 -14.28
CA ASP A 187 -9.84 -21.90 -14.68
C ASP A 187 -8.54 -21.51 -13.97
N LYS A 188 -8.46 -20.28 -13.46
CA LYS A 188 -7.31 -19.76 -12.72
C LYS A 188 -7.48 -19.86 -11.19
N VAL A 189 -8.66 -20.22 -10.71
CA VAL A 189 -8.96 -20.29 -9.27
C VAL A 189 -8.40 -21.56 -8.67
N LEU A 190 -7.55 -21.43 -7.64
CA LEU A 190 -7.13 -22.56 -6.84
C LEU A 190 -8.29 -23.03 -5.96
N HIS A 191 -8.72 -24.25 -6.16
CA HIS A 191 -9.78 -24.89 -5.41
C HIS A 191 -9.35 -26.25 -4.87
N LEU A 192 -10.07 -26.75 -3.89
CA LEU A 192 -9.88 -28.08 -3.30
C LEU A 192 -11.11 -28.95 -3.57
N LYS A 193 -10.89 -30.25 -3.62
CA LYS A 193 -11.97 -31.23 -3.71
C LYS A 193 -12.37 -31.69 -2.30
N ASP A 194 -13.64 -32.03 -2.13
CA ASP A 194 -14.20 -32.58 -0.89
C ASP A 194 -13.48 -33.84 -0.43
N THR A 195 -12.95 -34.65 -1.39
CA THR A 195 -12.22 -35.90 -1.17
C THR A 195 -10.75 -35.70 -0.86
N ASP A 196 -10.19 -34.50 -1.06
CA ASP A 196 -8.80 -34.22 -0.81
C ASP A 196 -8.48 -34.35 0.69
N LYS A 197 -7.23 -34.73 1.00
CA LYS A 197 -6.74 -34.86 2.36
C LYS A 197 -5.86 -33.70 2.75
N LEU A 198 -6.05 -33.18 3.96
CA LEU A 198 -5.26 -32.11 4.55
C LEU A 198 -3.96 -32.70 5.14
N ASP A 199 -3.17 -33.35 4.30
CA ASP A 199 -1.84 -33.82 4.63
C ASP A 199 -0.79 -32.69 4.48
N PHE A 200 0.43 -32.96 4.86
CA PHE A 200 1.53 -31.98 4.78
C PHE A 200 1.77 -31.50 3.33
N ALA A 201 1.56 -32.34 2.33
CA ALA A 201 1.75 -31.97 0.93
C ALA A 201 0.70 -30.96 0.47
N THR A 202 -0.57 -31.20 0.79
CA THR A 202 -1.70 -30.32 0.48
C THR A 202 -1.59 -29.01 1.23
N LEU A 203 -1.29 -29.04 2.54
CA LEU A 203 -1.09 -27.82 3.34
C LEU A 203 0.10 -26.99 2.82
N SER A 204 1.19 -27.66 2.42
CA SER A 204 2.33 -26.97 1.79
C SER A 204 1.97 -26.33 0.46
N LYS A 205 1.10 -26.98 -0.35
CA LYS A 205 0.60 -26.42 -1.62
C LYS A 205 -0.27 -25.18 -1.35
N ILE A 206 -1.19 -25.25 -0.39
CA ILE A 206 -2.05 -24.15 0.02
C ILE A 206 -1.21 -22.96 0.49
N PHE A 207 -0.27 -23.20 1.40
CA PHE A 207 0.60 -22.15 1.92
C PHE A 207 1.45 -21.48 0.83
N LYS A 208 2.01 -22.29 -0.09
CA LYS A 208 2.80 -21.77 -1.22
C LYS A 208 2.00 -21.00 -2.24
N SER A 209 0.67 -21.19 -2.31
CA SER A 209 -0.19 -20.45 -3.22
C SER A 209 -0.43 -19.01 -2.78
N GLY A 210 -0.28 -18.70 -1.48
CA GLY A 210 -0.56 -17.39 -0.92
C GLY A 210 -2.03 -17.09 -0.68
N PHE A 211 -2.96 -17.91 -1.19
CA PHE A 211 -4.39 -17.61 -1.09
C PHE A 211 -4.94 -17.78 0.32
N SER A 212 -5.67 -16.77 0.79
CA SER A 212 -6.31 -16.79 2.10
C SER A 212 -7.63 -17.57 2.12
N ARG A 213 -8.32 -17.69 0.98
CA ARG A 213 -9.63 -18.32 0.85
C ARG A 213 -9.65 -19.30 -0.31
N LEU A 214 -10.06 -20.51 -0.03
CA LEU A 214 -10.07 -21.62 -0.97
C LEU A 214 -11.48 -22.18 -1.08
N PRO A 215 -12.15 -22.07 -2.22
CA PRO A 215 -13.43 -22.73 -2.42
C PRO A 215 -13.23 -24.24 -2.51
N VAL A 216 -14.21 -24.98 -1.99
CA VAL A 216 -14.22 -26.44 -1.96
C VAL A 216 -15.40 -26.96 -2.75
N PHE A 217 -15.13 -27.87 -3.67
CA PHE A 217 -16.13 -28.43 -4.57
C PHE A 217 -16.20 -29.95 -4.48
N SER A 218 -17.40 -30.49 -4.75
CA SER A 218 -17.61 -31.92 -5.00
C SER A 218 -17.72 -32.20 -6.50
N GLY A 219 -17.47 -33.43 -6.91
CA GLY A 219 -17.64 -33.86 -8.30
C GLY A 219 -16.70 -33.18 -9.29
N HIS A 220 -17.26 -32.66 -10.39
CA HIS A 220 -16.49 -31.96 -11.43
C HIS A 220 -16.24 -30.49 -11.10
N GLY A 221 -17.05 -29.90 -10.21
CA GLY A 221 -16.84 -28.55 -9.69
C GLY A 221 -17.17 -27.43 -10.69
N ASP A 222 -18.00 -27.68 -11.69
CA ASP A 222 -18.43 -26.71 -12.70
C ASP A 222 -19.82 -26.10 -12.41
N ARG A 223 -20.58 -26.68 -11.47
CA ARG A 223 -21.90 -26.23 -11.11
C ARG A 223 -21.96 -25.64 -9.71
N TRP A 224 -22.89 -24.72 -9.49
CA TRP A 224 -23.11 -24.15 -8.16
C TRP A 224 -23.48 -25.21 -7.12
N GLU A 225 -24.23 -26.22 -7.52
CA GLU A 225 -24.66 -27.34 -6.68
C GLU A 225 -23.45 -28.16 -6.16
N ASP A 226 -22.32 -28.09 -6.83
CA ASP A 226 -21.08 -28.75 -6.44
C ASP A 226 -20.31 -27.99 -5.35
N VAL A 227 -20.71 -26.76 -5.01
CA VAL A 227 -20.03 -25.93 -3.99
C VAL A 227 -20.32 -26.50 -2.60
N CYS A 228 -19.29 -27.04 -1.95
CA CYS A 228 -19.37 -27.55 -0.58
C CYS A 228 -19.21 -26.46 0.48
N GLY A 229 -18.47 -25.42 0.17
CA GLY A 229 -18.16 -24.32 1.08
C GLY A 229 -16.81 -23.67 0.81
N MET A 230 -16.27 -22.98 1.81
CA MET A 230 -14.99 -22.28 1.74
C MET A 230 -14.11 -22.67 2.93
N LEU A 231 -12.82 -22.83 2.66
CA LEU A 231 -11.78 -23.06 3.66
C LEU A 231 -10.90 -21.82 3.75
N LEU A 232 -10.70 -21.29 4.96
CA LEU A 232 -9.74 -20.24 5.21
C LEU A 232 -8.38 -20.85 5.55
N THR A 233 -7.31 -20.37 4.94
CA THR A 233 -5.94 -20.84 5.21
C THR A 233 -5.58 -20.71 6.70
N LYS A 234 -6.07 -19.68 7.40
CA LYS A 234 -5.85 -19.52 8.84
C LYS A 234 -6.55 -20.58 9.72
N ASP A 235 -7.65 -21.17 9.24
CA ASP A 235 -8.36 -22.21 9.99
C ASP A 235 -7.55 -23.52 10.00
N LEU A 236 -6.66 -23.71 9.02
CA LEU A 236 -5.77 -24.88 8.92
C LEU A 236 -4.72 -24.95 10.04
N ILE A 237 -4.49 -23.87 10.76
CA ILE A 237 -3.57 -23.84 11.94
C ILE A 237 -4.01 -24.82 13.04
N MET A 238 -5.31 -25.12 13.10
CA MET A 238 -5.90 -26.02 14.11
C MET A 238 -5.92 -27.49 13.69
N ILE A 239 -5.45 -27.78 12.45
CA ILE A 239 -5.54 -29.13 11.87
C ILE A 239 -4.16 -29.78 11.90
N ASP A 240 -4.09 -31.00 12.46
CA ASP A 240 -2.86 -31.77 12.46
C ASP A 240 -2.65 -32.46 11.09
N PRO A 241 -1.56 -32.16 10.39
CA PRO A 241 -1.24 -32.79 9.10
C PRO A 241 -1.02 -34.31 9.17
N GLU A 242 -0.65 -34.85 10.34
CA GLU A 242 -0.37 -36.27 10.51
C GLU A 242 -1.65 -37.12 10.51
N GLU A 243 -2.78 -36.52 10.96
CA GLU A 243 -4.09 -37.18 10.95
C GLU A 243 -4.72 -37.23 9.55
N ALA A 244 -4.25 -36.40 8.62
CA ALA A 244 -4.68 -36.33 7.22
C ALA A 244 -6.21 -36.33 7.03
N HIS A 245 -6.89 -35.46 7.78
CA HIS A 245 -8.35 -35.30 7.71
C HIS A 245 -8.81 -34.91 6.29
N ASN A 246 -10.03 -35.32 5.92
CA ASN A 246 -10.62 -34.92 4.67
C ASN A 246 -10.97 -33.43 4.70
N VAL A 247 -10.79 -32.75 3.56
CA VAL A 247 -11.18 -31.34 3.39
C VAL A 247 -12.63 -31.10 3.78
N MET A 248 -13.55 -32.03 3.45
CA MET A 248 -14.96 -31.92 3.82
C MET A 248 -15.20 -31.86 5.32
N ALA A 249 -14.41 -32.58 6.11
CA ALA A 249 -14.51 -32.54 7.58
C ALA A 249 -14.18 -31.13 8.12
N ALA A 250 -13.16 -30.48 7.56
CA ALA A 250 -12.80 -29.11 7.92
C ALA A 250 -13.90 -28.11 7.48
N VAL A 251 -14.44 -28.25 6.27
CA VAL A 251 -15.55 -27.39 5.80
C VAL A 251 -16.76 -27.52 6.72
N GLN A 252 -17.12 -28.73 7.14
CA GLN A 252 -18.25 -28.96 8.06
C GLN A 252 -17.97 -28.39 9.47
N LEU A 253 -16.74 -28.52 9.96
CA LEU A 253 -16.35 -28.00 11.27
C LEU A 253 -16.47 -26.47 11.33
N PHE A 254 -15.97 -25.76 10.33
CA PHE A 254 -15.96 -24.31 10.31
C PHE A 254 -17.23 -23.69 9.70
N SER A 255 -18.00 -24.46 8.93
CA SER A 255 -19.30 -24.11 8.35
C SER A 255 -19.35 -22.72 7.67
N ARG A 256 -18.28 -22.37 6.93
CA ARG A 256 -18.19 -21.07 6.27
C ARG A 256 -18.94 -21.09 4.96
N GLN A 257 -19.85 -20.14 4.82
CA GLN A 257 -20.62 -19.97 3.60
C GLN A 257 -19.85 -19.16 2.57
N VAL A 258 -20.13 -19.42 1.28
CA VAL A 258 -19.61 -18.68 0.14
C VAL A 258 -20.73 -17.86 -0.45
N GLY A 259 -20.47 -16.57 -0.73
CA GLY A 259 -21.42 -15.72 -1.45
C GLY A 259 -21.58 -16.15 -2.91
N ARG A 260 -22.71 -15.80 -3.51
CA ARG A 260 -22.98 -15.97 -4.94
C ARG A 260 -23.44 -14.65 -5.55
N CYS A 261 -22.91 -14.31 -6.70
CA CYS A 261 -23.37 -13.18 -7.49
C CYS A 261 -23.46 -13.55 -8.97
N TYR A 262 -24.10 -12.71 -9.77
CA TYR A 262 -24.18 -12.86 -11.22
C TYR A 262 -23.11 -12.02 -11.92
N PRO A 263 -22.75 -12.35 -13.17
CA PRO A 263 -21.74 -11.59 -13.91
C PRO A 263 -22.07 -10.11 -14.13
N ASP A 264 -23.35 -9.77 -14.20
CA ASP A 264 -23.89 -8.43 -14.37
C ASP A 264 -24.17 -7.68 -13.06
N THR A 265 -23.98 -8.35 -11.90
CA THR A 265 -24.13 -7.73 -10.58
C THR A 265 -23.12 -6.58 -10.43
N LYS A 266 -23.60 -5.41 -10.01
CA LYS A 266 -22.77 -4.24 -9.83
C LYS A 266 -21.81 -4.40 -8.65
N LEU A 267 -20.55 -3.90 -8.79
CA LEU A 267 -19.54 -4.03 -7.74
C LEU A 267 -19.94 -3.38 -6.42
N ASN A 268 -20.76 -2.32 -6.45
CA ASN A 268 -21.26 -1.72 -5.22
C ASN A 268 -22.22 -2.64 -4.45
N GLU A 269 -22.96 -3.51 -5.10
CA GLU A 269 -23.83 -4.50 -4.47
C GLU A 269 -22.99 -5.61 -3.86
N VAL A 270 -22.05 -6.16 -4.62
CA VAL A 270 -21.09 -7.17 -4.11
C VAL A 270 -20.31 -6.64 -2.90
N LEU A 271 -19.85 -5.37 -2.95
CA LEU A 271 -19.17 -4.74 -1.84
C LEU A 271 -20.06 -4.59 -0.61
N MET A 272 -21.35 -4.33 -0.79
CA MET A 272 -22.31 -4.28 0.32
C MET A 272 -22.46 -5.65 1.00
N ASP A 273 -22.53 -6.72 0.22
CA ASP A 273 -22.59 -8.08 0.74
C ASP A 273 -21.32 -8.42 1.53
N PHE A 274 -20.13 -8.07 1.01
CA PHE A 274 -18.87 -8.26 1.74
C PHE A 274 -18.80 -7.46 3.04
N LYS A 275 -19.37 -6.27 3.07
CA LYS A 275 -19.42 -5.43 4.28
C LYS A 275 -20.37 -5.98 5.34
N SER A 276 -21.28 -6.89 5.01
CA SER A 276 -22.12 -7.60 6.01
C SER A 276 -21.26 -8.50 6.92
N GLY A 277 -20.07 -8.90 6.46
CA GLY A 277 -19.12 -9.71 7.22
C GLY A 277 -19.33 -11.23 7.10
N GLU A 278 -20.26 -11.67 6.27
CA GLU A 278 -20.51 -13.11 6.08
C GLU A 278 -19.40 -13.78 5.27
N SER A 279 -19.00 -13.16 4.17
CA SER A 279 -17.90 -13.63 3.33
C SER A 279 -17.22 -12.45 2.62
N HIS A 280 -15.91 -12.57 2.35
CA HIS A 280 -15.18 -11.63 1.49
C HIS A 280 -14.82 -12.26 0.13
N MET A 281 -15.55 -13.30 -0.25
CA MET A 281 -15.45 -13.97 -1.54
C MET A 281 -16.84 -14.35 -2.01
N SER A 282 -17.12 -14.11 -3.28
CA SER A 282 -18.32 -14.55 -3.97
C SER A 282 -17.98 -15.32 -5.24
N ILE A 283 -18.68 -16.41 -5.47
CA ILE A 283 -18.58 -17.15 -6.73
C ILE A 283 -19.52 -16.48 -7.73
N VAL A 284 -19.00 -16.19 -8.90
CA VAL A 284 -19.77 -15.63 -10.01
C VAL A 284 -20.37 -16.77 -10.80
N CYS A 285 -21.72 -16.82 -10.85
CA CYS A 285 -22.47 -17.87 -11.53
C CYS A 285 -23.29 -17.29 -12.67
N ASP A 286 -23.19 -17.89 -13.85
CA ASP A 286 -24.05 -17.58 -15.01
C ASP A 286 -25.04 -18.71 -15.24
N VAL A 287 -26.13 -18.42 -15.94
CA VAL A 287 -27.13 -19.41 -16.30
C VAL A 287 -26.74 -20.06 -17.61
N ASN A 288 -26.37 -21.32 -17.57
CA ASN A 288 -26.06 -22.08 -18.79
C ASN A 288 -27.34 -22.71 -19.35
N ASN A 289 -27.81 -22.18 -20.48
CA ASN A 289 -28.95 -22.67 -21.27
C ASN A 289 -28.48 -23.40 -22.55
N ARG A 290 -27.18 -23.72 -22.67
CA ARG A 290 -26.62 -24.37 -23.86
C ARG A 290 -26.70 -25.89 -23.72
N GLY A 291 -27.60 -26.53 -24.44
CA GLY A 291 -27.75 -27.99 -24.47
C GLY A 291 -29.21 -28.43 -24.41
N ASP A 292 -29.43 -29.77 -24.52
CA ASP A 292 -30.76 -30.42 -24.51
C ASP A 292 -31.26 -30.72 -23.08
N GLY A 293 -30.55 -30.24 -22.03
CA GLY A 293 -30.88 -30.42 -20.61
C GLY A 293 -31.53 -29.21 -19.97
N ASP A 294 -31.97 -29.37 -18.69
CA ASP A 294 -32.47 -28.25 -17.90
C ASP A 294 -31.37 -27.20 -17.66
N PRO A 295 -31.73 -25.90 -17.60
CA PRO A 295 -30.78 -24.83 -17.26
C PRO A 295 -30.14 -25.06 -15.88
N PHE A 296 -28.85 -24.82 -15.78
CA PHE A 296 -28.13 -24.90 -14.51
C PHE A 296 -27.23 -23.68 -14.28
N TYR A 297 -26.81 -23.45 -13.04
CA TYR A 297 -25.88 -22.39 -12.70
C TYR A 297 -24.44 -22.86 -12.89
N GLU A 298 -23.79 -22.33 -13.92
CA GLU A 298 -22.37 -22.56 -14.23
C GLU A 298 -21.51 -21.55 -13.50
N MET A 299 -20.42 -22.00 -12.87
CA MET A 299 -19.47 -21.12 -12.23
C MET A 299 -18.50 -20.57 -13.27
N VAL A 300 -18.45 -19.25 -13.42
CA VAL A 300 -17.63 -18.55 -14.41
C VAL A 300 -16.38 -17.90 -13.80
N GLY A 301 -16.41 -17.62 -12.51
CA GLY A 301 -15.27 -17.01 -11.83
C GLY A 301 -15.52 -16.76 -10.35
N VAL A 302 -14.61 -16.02 -9.74
CA VAL A 302 -14.65 -15.62 -8.33
C VAL A 302 -14.34 -14.13 -8.23
N VAL A 303 -15.04 -13.44 -7.35
CA VAL A 303 -14.75 -12.04 -6.97
C VAL A 303 -14.45 -11.99 -5.48
N THR A 304 -13.40 -11.30 -5.11
CA THR A 304 -13.00 -11.07 -3.73
C THR A 304 -13.14 -9.59 -3.34
N MET A 305 -13.04 -9.29 -2.04
CA MET A 305 -13.03 -7.91 -1.57
C MET A 305 -11.78 -7.17 -2.08
N GLU A 306 -10.69 -7.87 -2.16
CA GLU A 306 -9.40 -7.39 -2.67
C GLU A 306 -9.54 -6.86 -4.11
N ASP A 307 -10.18 -7.60 -5.03
CA ASP A 307 -10.41 -7.19 -6.42
C ASP A 307 -11.20 -5.87 -6.51
N ILE A 308 -12.20 -5.68 -5.63
CA ILE A 308 -12.99 -4.45 -5.60
C ILE A 308 -12.17 -3.28 -5.06
N ILE A 309 -11.31 -3.51 -4.07
CA ILE A 309 -10.45 -2.48 -3.50
C ILE A 309 -9.40 -2.06 -4.53
N GLU A 310 -8.79 -3.00 -5.24
CA GLU A 310 -7.83 -2.74 -6.33
C GLU A 310 -8.46 -1.91 -7.45
N GLU A 311 -9.71 -2.23 -7.79
CA GLU A 311 -10.48 -1.44 -8.74
C GLU A 311 -10.73 0.01 -8.27
N ILE A 312 -10.95 0.21 -6.96
CA ILE A 312 -11.09 1.55 -6.38
C ILE A 312 -9.74 2.28 -6.34
N LEU A 313 -8.66 1.59 -6.00
CA LEU A 313 -7.32 2.16 -5.91
C LEU A 313 -6.66 2.33 -7.28
N GLN A 314 -7.16 1.65 -8.31
CA GLN A 314 -6.58 1.60 -9.67
C GLN A 314 -5.11 1.15 -9.67
N THR A 315 -4.76 0.30 -8.71
CA THR A 315 -3.43 -0.29 -8.55
C THR A 315 -3.57 -1.67 -7.93
N GLU A 316 -2.74 -2.61 -8.36
CA GLU A 316 -2.63 -3.92 -7.73
C GLU A 316 -2.04 -3.80 -6.33
N ILE A 317 -2.57 -4.58 -5.40
CA ILE A 317 -2.09 -4.69 -4.02
C ILE A 317 -1.38 -6.03 -3.91
N VAL A 318 -0.06 -6.01 -3.69
CA VAL A 318 0.73 -7.22 -3.48
C VAL A 318 0.90 -7.44 -1.99
N ASP A 319 0.33 -8.53 -1.45
CA ASP A 319 0.47 -8.97 -0.06
C ASP A 319 1.83 -9.68 0.17
N GLU A 320 2.23 -9.85 1.44
CA GLU A 320 3.47 -10.51 1.82
C GLU A 320 3.51 -11.98 1.39
N THR A 321 2.36 -12.59 1.18
CA THR A 321 2.22 -14.00 0.80
C THR A 321 1.97 -14.23 -0.68
N ASP A 322 1.67 -13.18 -1.47
CA ASP A 322 1.34 -13.31 -2.89
C ASP A 322 2.51 -13.83 -3.72
N VAL A 323 2.21 -14.77 -4.60
CA VAL A 323 3.18 -15.35 -5.54
C VAL A 323 3.14 -14.65 -6.90
N TYR A 324 2.02 -14.05 -7.24
CA TYR A 324 1.78 -13.35 -8.51
C TYR A 324 1.42 -11.90 -8.25
N VAL A 325 1.94 -10.98 -9.09
CA VAL A 325 1.56 -9.56 -9.11
C VAL A 325 0.25 -9.38 -9.87
N HIS A 326 0.14 -10.07 -11.01
CA HIS A 326 -1.07 -10.08 -11.85
C HIS A 326 -1.44 -11.53 -12.16
N MET A 327 -2.61 -11.97 -11.73
CA MET A 327 -3.11 -13.30 -12.07
C MET A 327 -3.38 -13.46 -13.57
N GLU A 328 -3.81 -12.40 -14.25
CA GLU A 328 -4.10 -12.44 -15.67
C GLU A 328 -2.85 -12.58 -16.54
N HIS A 329 -1.76 -11.93 -16.19
CA HIS A 329 -0.51 -11.91 -16.96
C HIS A 329 0.50 -12.96 -16.49
N GLY A 330 0.32 -13.53 -15.29
CA GLY A 330 1.23 -14.55 -14.75
C GLY A 330 2.58 -14.00 -14.28
N ASP A 331 2.66 -12.69 -14.02
CA ASP A 331 3.87 -12.05 -13.54
C ASP A 331 4.13 -12.45 -12.07
N LYS A 332 5.26 -13.11 -11.84
CA LYS A 332 5.64 -13.59 -10.52
C LYS A 332 6.33 -12.50 -9.71
N VAL A 333 5.99 -12.42 -8.43
CA VAL A 333 6.76 -11.64 -7.47
C VAL A 333 8.15 -12.28 -7.31
N GLU A 334 9.23 -11.54 -7.57
CA GLU A 334 10.60 -12.00 -7.29
C GLU A 334 10.80 -12.06 -5.77
N ARG A 335 10.57 -13.23 -5.19
CA ARG A 335 10.87 -13.52 -3.77
C ARG A 335 11.69 -14.78 -3.67
N ASP A 336 12.58 -14.82 -2.67
CA ASP A 336 13.28 -16.05 -2.29
C ASP A 336 12.26 -17.14 -1.94
N SER A 337 12.29 -18.26 -2.65
CA SER A 337 11.38 -19.38 -2.42
C SER A 337 11.52 -19.89 -0.99
N PHE A 338 10.40 -19.91 -0.27
CA PHE A 338 10.36 -20.46 1.10
C PHE A 338 10.63 -21.96 1.06
N ASP A 339 11.78 -22.36 1.58
CA ASP A 339 12.19 -23.76 1.64
C ASP A 339 11.73 -24.42 2.95
N PHE A 340 10.59 -25.13 2.91
CA PHE A 340 10.09 -25.90 4.05
C PHE A 340 11.06 -26.99 4.53
N ALA A 341 12.01 -27.43 3.69
CA ALA A 341 13.06 -28.33 4.14
C ALA A 341 13.97 -27.65 5.19
N ARG A 342 14.11 -26.32 5.13
CA ARG A 342 14.78 -25.54 6.17
C ARG A 342 14.05 -25.58 7.52
N LEU A 343 12.71 -25.61 7.51
CA LEU A 343 11.94 -25.73 8.76
C LEU A 343 12.22 -27.06 9.47
N ARG A 344 12.31 -28.17 8.72
CA ARG A 344 12.75 -29.47 9.26
C ARG A 344 14.18 -29.45 9.79
N LEU A 345 15.06 -28.67 9.15
CA LEU A 345 16.41 -28.45 9.63
C LEU A 345 16.44 -27.59 10.91
N LEU A 346 15.56 -26.60 11.01
CA LEU A 346 15.40 -25.77 12.20
C LEU A 346 14.80 -26.57 13.37
N ASP A 347 13.87 -27.47 13.10
CA ASP A 347 13.26 -28.36 14.13
C ASP A 347 14.25 -29.39 14.64
N SER A 348 15.17 -29.89 13.80
CA SER A 348 16.30 -30.71 14.20
C SER A 348 17.44 -29.92 14.88
N THR A 349 17.38 -28.58 14.84
CA THR A 349 18.35 -27.65 15.40
C THR A 349 17.76 -26.75 16.49
N MET A 350 16.71 -27.21 17.20
CA MET A 350 16.25 -26.49 18.40
C MET A 350 17.44 -26.28 19.33
N THR A 351 17.85 -25.02 19.43
CA THR A 351 18.91 -24.55 20.32
C THR A 351 18.59 -24.91 21.76
N GLN A 352 19.05 -26.05 22.19
CA GLN A 352 19.06 -26.33 23.62
C GLN A 352 20.06 -25.34 24.23
N SER A 353 19.57 -24.45 25.08
CA SER A 353 20.43 -23.53 25.81
C SER A 353 21.37 -24.35 26.69
N MET A 354 22.64 -23.98 26.71
CA MET A 354 23.62 -24.57 27.62
C MET A 354 23.26 -24.28 29.07
N SER A 355 23.44 -25.24 29.96
CA SER A 355 23.31 -25.03 31.41
C SER A 355 24.36 -24.01 31.90
N LYS A 356 24.10 -23.34 33.02
CA LYS A 356 25.06 -22.39 33.62
C LYS A 356 26.43 -23.04 33.91
N SER A 357 26.46 -24.31 34.25
CA SER A 357 27.69 -25.08 34.47
C SER A 357 28.44 -25.38 33.18
N GLU A 358 27.72 -25.73 32.09
CA GLU A 358 28.31 -25.92 30.76
C GLU A 358 28.89 -24.61 30.21
N LEU A 359 28.14 -23.49 30.31
CA LEU A 359 28.62 -22.18 29.91
C LEU A 359 29.94 -21.80 30.58
N LYS A 360 30.05 -22.05 31.90
CA LYS A 360 31.27 -21.78 32.65
C LYS A 360 32.42 -22.69 32.23
N ALA A 361 32.17 -23.99 32.02
CA ALA A 361 33.18 -24.93 31.56
C ALA A 361 33.69 -24.59 30.16
N VAL A 362 32.78 -24.29 29.24
CA VAL A 362 33.09 -23.89 27.87
C VAL A 362 33.84 -22.55 27.84
N SER A 363 33.46 -21.54 28.63
CA SER A 363 34.14 -20.28 28.77
C SER A 363 35.60 -20.44 29.18
N VAL A 364 35.86 -21.25 30.21
CA VAL A 364 37.22 -21.55 30.70
C VAL A 364 38.03 -22.29 29.63
N HIS A 365 37.43 -23.30 28.98
CA HIS A 365 38.10 -24.07 27.93
C HIS A 365 38.50 -23.17 26.71
N LEU A 366 37.59 -22.36 26.22
CA LEU A 366 37.85 -21.46 25.07
C LEU A 366 38.93 -20.44 25.39
N SER A 367 38.88 -19.81 26.58
CA SER A 367 39.89 -18.85 27.02
C SER A 367 41.29 -19.45 27.16
N ALA A 368 41.38 -20.74 27.59
CA ALA A 368 42.63 -21.41 27.77
C ALA A 368 43.24 -21.95 26.48
N ASN A 369 42.44 -22.48 25.55
CA ASN A 369 42.91 -23.33 24.46
C ASN A 369 42.78 -22.71 23.07
N VAL A 370 41.87 -21.73 22.85
CA VAL A 370 41.58 -21.16 21.53
C VAL A 370 42.15 -19.75 21.43
N LYS A 371 42.97 -19.48 20.41
CA LYS A 371 43.70 -18.20 20.25
C LYS A 371 42.74 -17.01 20.08
N ALA A 372 41.64 -17.20 19.33
CA ALA A 372 40.65 -16.16 19.10
C ALA A 372 40.02 -15.63 20.39
N PHE A 373 39.92 -16.48 21.44
CA PHE A 373 39.35 -16.13 22.75
C PHE A 373 40.40 -15.74 23.80
N LYS A 374 41.68 -15.69 23.44
CA LYS A 374 42.78 -15.20 24.29
C LYS A 374 43.02 -13.70 24.15
N ASP A 375 42.20 -12.99 23.35
CA ASP A 375 42.32 -11.54 23.19
C ASP A 375 42.08 -10.84 24.56
N PRO A 376 43.08 -10.03 25.03
CA PRO A 376 42.94 -9.32 26.30
C PRO A 376 41.79 -8.34 26.37
N LYS A 377 41.20 -7.99 25.22
CA LYS A 377 40.01 -7.16 25.13
C LYS A 377 38.73 -7.93 25.51
N LEU A 378 38.74 -9.26 25.50
CA LEU A 378 37.57 -10.07 25.74
C LEU A 378 37.37 -10.31 27.26
N THR A 379 36.50 -9.49 27.85
CA THR A 379 36.13 -9.63 29.26
C THR A 379 35.31 -10.90 29.52
N SER A 380 35.26 -11.36 30.78
CA SER A 380 34.43 -12.50 31.18
C SER A 380 32.96 -12.32 30.80
N ASP A 381 32.44 -11.10 30.96
CA ASP A 381 31.05 -10.78 30.64
C ASP A 381 30.80 -10.81 29.13
N ALA A 382 31.73 -10.34 28.33
CA ALA A 382 31.66 -10.41 26.87
C ALA A 382 31.72 -11.86 26.36
N MET A 383 32.56 -12.70 26.97
CA MET A 383 32.59 -14.13 26.68
C MET A 383 31.25 -14.80 27.00
N MET A 384 30.67 -14.51 28.16
CA MET A 384 29.35 -15.04 28.51
C MET A 384 28.26 -14.52 27.57
N TRP A 385 28.36 -13.27 27.11
CA TRP A 385 27.44 -12.73 26.12
C TRP A 385 27.55 -13.48 24.77
N ILE A 386 28.79 -13.75 24.28
CA ILE A 386 29.00 -14.52 23.05
C ILE A 386 28.39 -15.92 23.18
N LEU A 387 28.66 -16.62 24.27
CA LEU A 387 28.18 -17.97 24.47
C LEU A 387 26.64 -18.05 24.56
N ASN A 388 26.01 -17.10 25.26
CA ASN A 388 24.55 -17.04 25.37
C ASN A 388 23.85 -16.71 24.05
N ASN A 389 24.52 -16.00 23.13
CA ASN A 389 23.98 -15.64 21.82
C ASN A 389 24.43 -16.59 20.69
N SER A 390 25.17 -17.65 21.03
CA SER A 390 25.66 -18.64 20.07
C SER A 390 24.69 -19.82 19.96
N SER A 391 24.69 -20.50 18.82
CA SER A 391 23.80 -21.62 18.56
C SER A 391 24.42 -22.94 19.00
N VAL A 392 23.65 -23.77 19.73
CA VAL A 392 24.00 -25.15 20.05
C VAL A 392 23.23 -26.08 19.10
N LEU A 393 23.94 -26.94 18.39
CA LEU A 393 23.35 -27.86 17.43
C LEU A 393 23.43 -29.30 17.99
N ASP A 394 22.29 -30.00 18.00
CA ASP A 394 22.19 -31.41 18.26
C ASP A 394 21.93 -32.18 16.96
N ILE A 395 22.93 -32.86 16.45
CA ILE A 395 22.87 -33.67 15.25
C ILE A 395 22.66 -35.11 15.63
N LYS A 396 21.44 -35.62 15.49
CA LYS A 396 21.12 -37.02 15.74
C LYS A 396 21.63 -37.90 14.59
N PHE A 397 22.33 -38.98 14.94
CA PHE A 397 22.79 -39.98 13.98
C PHE A 397 21.78 -41.13 13.97
N ASP A 398 21.27 -41.47 12.80
CA ASP A 398 20.30 -42.56 12.64
C ASP A 398 21.04 -43.78 12.09
N SER A 399 21.28 -44.78 12.98
CA SER A 399 22.00 -46.00 12.63
C SER A 399 21.27 -46.89 11.62
N ALA A 400 19.97 -46.67 11.39
CA ALA A 400 19.16 -47.48 10.46
C ALA A 400 19.18 -46.98 9.02
N ASN A 401 19.71 -45.77 8.74
CA ASN A 401 19.61 -45.10 7.42
C ASN A 401 20.95 -44.50 6.99
N GLU A 402 21.87 -45.32 6.46
CA GLU A 402 23.19 -44.88 5.99
C GLU A 402 23.12 -43.80 4.89
N SER A 403 22.09 -43.83 4.05
CA SER A 403 21.91 -42.82 2.95
C SER A 403 21.57 -41.44 3.51
N LYS A 404 20.86 -41.31 4.63
CA LYS A 404 20.59 -40.05 5.32
C LYS A 404 21.79 -39.52 6.10
N ASN A 405 22.71 -40.41 6.53
CA ASN A 405 23.87 -40.03 7.32
C ASN A 405 25.02 -39.45 6.46
N LYS A 406 25.15 -39.89 5.19
CA LYS A 406 26.12 -39.34 4.22
C LYS A 406 25.95 -37.84 3.92
N SER A 407 24.82 -37.24 4.29
CA SER A 407 24.55 -35.81 4.09
C SER A 407 24.90 -34.93 5.30
N LYS A 408 25.30 -35.49 6.44
CA LYS A 408 25.58 -34.74 7.68
C LYS A 408 27.03 -34.32 7.77
N VAL A 409 27.38 -33.32 6.97
CA VAL A 409 28.72 -32.74 6.90
C VAL A 409 28.71 -31.39 7.57
N LEU A 410 29.58 -31.21 8.61
CA LEU A 410 29.71 -29.93 9.33
C LEU A 410 30.53 -28.91 8.51
N TYR A 411 31.64 -29.36 7.92
CA TYR A 411 32.52 -28.55 7.08
C TYR A 411 32.80 -29.29 5.77
N ARG A 412 32.86 -28.54 4.69
CA ARG A 412 33.29 -29.07 3.37
C ARG A 412 34.56 -28.37 2.94
N ARG A 413 35.53 -29.15 2.53
CA ARG A 413 36.77 -28.64 1.97
C ARG A 413 36.54 -27.66 0.83
N GLU A 414 37.32 -26.56 0.83
CA GLU A 414 37.31 -25.48 -0.16
C GLU A 414 35.97 -24.72 -0.30
N LYS A 415 34.94 -25.04 0.51
CA LYS A 415 33.73 -24.23 0.59
C LYS A 415 33.88 -23.18 1.68
N VAL A 416 33.43 -21.96 1.38
CA VAL A 416 33.37 -20.87 2.36
C VAL A 416 32.51 -21.27 3.55
N ASP A 417 33.05 -21.10 4.77
CA ASP A 417 32.32 -21.24 6.04
C ASP A 417 32.61 -20.02 6.93
N THR A 418 31.62 -19.63 7.74
CA THR A 418 31.69 -18.43 8.59
C THR A 418 31.59 -18.73 10.07
N PHE A 419 31.64 -20.02 10.43
CA PHE A 419 31.43 -20.48 11.80
C PHE A 419 32.69 -21.07 12.40
N PHE A 420 32.84 -20.84 13.71
CA PHE A 420 33.69 -21.63 14.61
C PHE A 420 32.80 -22.70 15.25
N THR A 421 33.30 -23.91 15.41
CA THR A 421 32.55 -25.04 16.03
C THR A 421 33.35 -25.68 17.15
N LEU A 422 32.73 -25.79 18.32
CA LEU A 422 33.25 -26.57 19.46
C LEU A 422 32.36 -27.79 19.66
N ILE A 423 32.93 -28.98 19.69
CA ILE A 423 32.24 -30.22 19.97
C ILE A 423 31.99 -30.31 21.48
N LEU A 424 30.71 -30.40 21.89
CA LEU A 424 30.33 -30.58 23.31
C LEU A 424 30.24 -32.07 23.68
N SER A 425 29.68 -32.89 22.78
CA SER A 425 29.60 -34.36 22.94
C SER A 425 29.53 -35.04 21.59
N GLY A 426 29.86 -36.33 21.52
CA GLY A 426 29.88 -37.12 20.30
C GLY A 426 31.25 -37.11 19.59
N LYS A 427 31.30 -37.74 18.37
CA LYS A 427 32.52 -37.84 17.56
C LYS A 427 32.27 -37.47 16.13
N ILE A 428 33.23 -36.81 15.53
CA ILE A 428 33.26 -36.47 14.11
C ILE A 428 34.54 -36.96 13.45
N GLU A 429 34.46 -37.35 12.19
CA GLU A 429 35.60 -37.72 11.39
C GLU A 429 36.04 -36.50 10.56
N ILE A 430 37.32 -36.19 10.60
CA ILE A 430 37.93 -35.15 9.78
C ILE A 430 38.76 -35.81 8.70
N LEU A 431 38.51 -35.45 7.47
CA LEU A 431 39.31 -35.82 6.29
C LEU A 431 40.18 -34.62 5.92
N ALA A 432 41.45 -34.67 6.30
CA ALA A 432 42.38 -33.58 6.13
C ALA A 432 43.39 -33.82 4.99
N GLY A 433 43.77 -32.76 4.31
CA GLY A 433 44.81 -32.79 3.25
C GLY A 433 44.36 -33.45 1.94
N ARG A 434 45.30 -33.55 0.99
CA ARG A 434 45.05 -34.21 -0.31
C ARG A 434 44.94 -35.72 -0.22
N ASP A 435 45.59 -36.30 0.79
CA ASP A 435 45.64 -37.75 1.02
C ASP A 435 44.48 -38.26 1.92
N GLU A 436 43.50 -37.39 2.22
CA GLU A 436 42.31 -37.70 3.03
C GLU A 436 42.65 -38.41 4.32
N VAL A 437 43.64 -37.89 5.05
CA VAL A 437 44.03 -38.45 6.35
C VAL A 437 42.86 -38.33 7.31
N ARG A 438 42.43 -39.48 7.88
CA ARG A 438 41.30 -39.57 8.80
C ARG A 438 41.76 -39.33 10.23
N VAL A 439 41.09 -38.38 10.88
CA VAL A 439 41.34 -38.06 12.29
C VAL A 439 39.99 -37.92 12.98
N ASP A 440 39.82 -38.63 14.09
CA ASP A 440 38.61 -38.54 14.90
C ASP A 440 38.71 -37.38 15.89
N TYR A 441 37.70 -36.52 15.89
CA TYR A 441 37.56 -35.43 16.85
C TYR A 441 36.41 -35.74 17.82
N GLY A 442 36.69 -35.55 19.11
CA GLY A 442 35.73 -35.77 20.20
C GLY A 442 35.38 -34.50 20.97
N ALA A 443 34.81 -34.71 22.17
CA ALA A 443 34.39 -33.61 23.02
C ALA A 443 35.52 -32.61 23.34
N PHE A 444 35.18 -31.31 23.38
CA PHE A 444 36.07 -30.17 23.62
C PHE A 444 37.13 -29.91 22.53
N GLN A 445 37.04 -30.55 21.38
CA GLN A 445 37.86 -30.19 20.23
C GLN A 445 37.18 -29.13 19.36
N CYS A 446 37.99 -28.25 18.77
CA CYS A 446 37.53 -27.05 18.06
C CYS A 446 37.85 -27.14 16.58
N LEU A 447 36.96 -26.57 15.74
CA LEU A 447 37.10 -26.46 14.30
C LEU A 447 36.82 -25.06 13.85
N GLY A 448 37.51 -24.61 12.79
CA GLY A 448 37.18 -23.35 12.13
C GLY A 448 37.57 -22.11 12.95
N GLU A 449 38.58 -22.16 13.81
CA GLU A 449 39.05 -20.99 14.57
C GLU A 449 39.39 -19.80 13.65
N VAL A 450 39.97 -20.09 12.50
CA VAL A 450 40.36 -19.09 11.51
C VAL A 450 39.15 -18.30 10.97
N ALA A 451 37.94 -18.91 10.95
CA ALA A 451 36.72 -18.24 10.53
C ALA A 451 36.35 -17.00 11.37
N LEU A 452 36.81 -16.97 12.65
CA LEU A 452 36.58 -15.82 13.52
C LEU A 452 37.59 -14.69 13.30
N LEU A 453 38.74 -14.99 12.70
CA LEU A 453 39.87 -14.06 12.57
C LEU A 453 40.00 -13.42 11.17
N VAL A 454 39.46 -14.07 10.13
CA VAL A 454 39.58 -13.64 8.72
C VAL A 454 38.28 -12.95 8.28
N PRO A 455 38.30 -11.99 7.31
CA PRO A 455 37.08 -11.36 6.78
C PRO A 455 36.02 -12.36 6.34
N GLU A 456 34.77 -11.96 6.44
CA GLU A 456 33.63 -12.83 6.07
C GLU A 456 33.73 -13.20 4.58
N GLY A 457 33.65 -14.49 4.28
CA GLY A 457 33.79 -15.02 2.93
C GLY A 457 35.19 -15.50 2.52
N ASP A 458 36.24 -15.21 3.28
CA ASP A 458 37.62 -15.59 2.92
C ASP A 458 38.06 -16.94 3.52
N TYR A 459 37.37 -17.42 4.57
CA TYR A 459 37.73 -18.69 5.18
C TYR A 459 37.20 -19.88 4.38
N LYS A 460 38.13 -20.74 3.94
CA LYS A 460 37.85 -22.03 3.29
C LYS A 460 38.60 -23.11 4.05
N PRO A 461 37.89 -24.06 4.68
CA PRO A 461 38.56 -25.17 5.37
C PRO A 461 39.32 -26.07 4.40
N ASP A 462 40.47 -26.54 4.80
CA ASP A 462 41.31 -27.47 4.07
C ASP A 462 40.96 -28.96 4.38
N PHE A 463 39.87 -29.15 5.11
CA PHE A 463 39.36 -30.46 5.55
C PHE A 463 37.84 -30.56 5.31
N THR A 464 37.35 -31.81 5.35
CA THR A 464 35.93 -32.13 5.40
C THR A 464 35.63 -32.78 6.75
N ALA A 465 34.59 -32.31 7.46
CA ALA A 465 34.18 -32.85 8.75
C ALA A 465 32.84 -33.59 8.65
N ASN A 466 32.85 -34.91 8.84
CA ASN A 466 31.69 -35.78 8.75
C ASN A 466 31.25 -36.21 10.17
N VAL A 467 29.94 -36.30 10.38
CA VAL A 467 29.38 -36.76 11.66
C VAL A 467 29.37 -38.29 11.69
N LEU A 468 30.03 -38.90 12.67
CA LEU A 468 30.10 -40.35 12.82
C LEU A 468 29.04 -40.90 13.78
N GLU A 469 28.66 -40.13 14.80
CA GLU A 469 27.66 -40.49 15.80
C GLU A 469 26.83 -39.25 16.16
N SER A 470 25.84 -39.35 17.02
CA SER A 470 25.09 -38.17 17.46
C SER A 470 26.00 -37.14 18.11
N VAL A 471 26.06 -35.96 17.56
CA VAL A 471 26.97 -34.87 17.97
C VAL A 471 26.21 -33.70 18.49
N ARG A 472 26.61 -33.19 19.65
CA ARG A 472 26.19 -31.88 20.16
C ARG A 472 27.36 -30.92 20.03
N CYS A 473 27.17 -29.78 19.35
CA CYS A 473 28.23 -28.81 19.14
C CYS A 473 27.74 -27.38 19.28
N LEU A 474 28.62 -26.51 19.76
CA LEU A 474 28.43 -25.07 19.83
C LEU A 474 28.98 -24.43 18.55
N ARG A 475 28.18 -23.62 17.87
CA ARG A 475 28.60 -22.85 16.70
C ARG A 475 28.56 -21.36 16.99
N ILE A 476 29.67 -20.70 16.77
CA ILE A 476 29.85 -19.27 16.96
C ILE A 476 30.08 -18.65 15.58
N SER A 477 29.19 -17.77 15.12
CA SER A 477 29.41 -17.02 13.89
C SER A 477 30.36 -15.86 14.14
N ARG A 478 31.11 -15.47 13.10
CA ARG A 478 31.95 -14.29 13.15
C ARG A 478 31.17 -13.04 13.58
N ALA A 479 29.95 -12.86 13.07
CA ALA A 479 29.10 -11.74 13.44
C ALA A 479 28.78 -11.68 14.95
N ILE A 480 28.57 -12.82 15.61
CA ILE A 480 28.38 -12.89 17.06
C ILE A 480 29.69 -12.58 17.79
N TYR A 481 30.82 -13.11 17.31
CA TYR A 481 32.12 -12.86 17.90
C TYR A 481 32.51 -11.37 17.83
N GLU A 482 32.35 -10.71 16.70
CA GLU A 482 32.63 -9.26 16.52
C GLU A 482 31.71 -8.40 17.41
N LYS A 483 30.43 -8.78 17.54
CA LYS A 483 29.52 -8.10 18.48
C LYS A 483 29.95 -8.28 19.93
N GLY A 484 30.49 -9.43 20.29
CA GLY A 484 31.02 -9.69 21.63
C GLY A 484 32.25 -8.82 21.92
N LEU A 485 33.14 -8.65 20.95
CA LEU A 485 34.27 -7.71 21.08
C LEU A 485 33.81 -6.25 21.25
N ALA A 486 32.82 -5.82 20.45
CA ALA A 486 32.22 -4.50 20.59
C ALA A 486 31.52 -4.31 21.95
N TYR A 487 30.88 -5.36 22.46
CA TYR A 487 30.29 -5.37 23.81
C TYR A 487 31.36 -5.18 24.89
N ALA A 488 32.53 -5.80 24.75
CA ALA A 488 33.66 -5.61 25.65
C ALA A 488 34.18 -4.17 25.63
N GLU A 489 34.32 -3.56 24.47
CA GLU A 489 34.77 -2.16 24.28
C GLU A 489 33.79 -1.13 24.84
N SER A 490 32.49 -1.43 24.89
CA SER A 490 31.43 -0.53 25.40
C SER A 490 31.14 -0.69 26.90
N ASN A 491 32.00 -1.37 27.66
CA ASN A 491 31.80 -1.70 29.09
C ASN A 491 30.46 -2.39 29.39
N GLY A 492 29.93 -3.14 28.42
CA GLY A 492 28.71 -3.91 28.60
C GLY A 492 27.40 -3.11 28.54
N ASN A 493 27.41 -1.86 28.08
CA ASN A 493 26.18 -1.07 27.94
C ASN A 493 25.46 -1.35 26.60
N PRO A 494 24.30 -2.03 26.60
CA PRO A 494 23.59 -2.41 25.38
C PRO A 494 23.06 -1.20 24.56
N GLU A 495 22.75 -0.07 25.22
CA GLU A 495 22.26 1.13 24.56
C GLU A 495 23.32 1.80 23.68
N LEU A 496 24.59 1.78 24.10
CA LEU A 496 25.71 2.29 23.32
C LEU A 496 26.00 1.43 22.09
N ILE A 497 25.80 0.11 22.18
CA ILE A 497 25.94 -0.82 21.05
C ILE A 497 24.87 -0.54 20.00
N GLU A 498 23.62 -0.36 20.40
CA GLU A 498 22.51 -0.05 19.50
C GLU A 498 22.67 1.33 18.85
N MET A 499 23.14 2.32 19.60
CA MET A 499 23.39 3.67 19.10
C MET A 499 24.54 3.70 18.07
N ARG A 500 25.63 2.99 18.28
CA ARG A 500 26.72 2.84 17.31
C ARG A 500 26.28 2.09 16.06
N ARG A 501 25.43 1.08 16.17
CA ARG A 501 24.86 0.36 15.03
C ARG A 501 23.99 1.25 14.15
N ARG A 502 23.21 2.15 14.76
CA ARG A 502 22.41 3.15 14.02
C ARG A 502 23.28 4.18 13.32
N LEU A 503 24.39 4.61 13.94
CA LEU A 503 25.34 5.54 13.34
C LEU A 503 26.09 4.90 12.17
N SER A 504 26.61 3.68 12.31
CA SER A 504 27.32 2.99 11.22
C SER A 504 26.43 2.63 10.04
N SER A 505 25.14 2.37 10.26
CA SER A 505 24.16 2.15 9.19
C SER A 505 23.78 3.45 8.48
N ARG A 506 23.87 4.59 9.16
CA ARG A 506 23.69 5.93 8.58
C ARG A 506 24.88 6.34 7.71
N GLU A 507 26.08 6.13 8.19
CA GLU A 507 27.32 6.39 7.41
C GLU A 507 27.42 5.54 6.14
N LYS A 508 26.98 4.26 6.19
CA LYS A 508 26.89 3.40 5.00
C LYS A 508 25.84 3.88 3.98
N ARG A 509 24.73 4.45 4.44
CA ARG A 509 23.73 5.06 3.53
C ARG A 509 24.20 6.37 2.93
N GLU A 510 24.88 7.21 3.70
CA GLU A 510 25.43 8.48 3.21
C GLU A 510 26.63 8.25 2.27
N GLY A 511 27.45 7.23 2.52
CA GLY A 511 28.55 6.82 1.62
C GLY A 511 28.04 6.30 0.27
N SER A 512 26.98 5.49 0.24
CA SER A 512 26.40 4.97 -1.01
C SER A 512 25.72 6.06 -1.85
N THR A 513 25.13 7.07 -1.20
CA THR A 513 24.49 8.21 -1.88
C THR A 513 25.55 9.15 -2.49
N SER A 514 26.73 9.28 -1.85
CA SER A 514 27.83 10.10 -2.38
C SER A 514 28.54 9.43 -3.56
N GLU A 515 28.61 8.12 -3.62
CA GLU A 515 29.14 7.37 -4.77
C GLU A 515 28.17 7.37 -5.96
N GLN A 516 26.87 7.26 -5.72
CA GLN A 516 25.86 7.40 -6.78
C GLN A 516 25.82 8.81 -7.39
N ASN A 517 25.96 9.85 -6.57
CA ASN A 517 26.04 11.23 -7.07
C ASN A 517 27.35 11.52 -7.83
N LYS A 518 28.47 10.88 -7.49
CA LYS A 518 29.71 10.99 -8.27
C LYS A 518 29.67 10.24 -9.60
N ALA A 519 28.89 9.16 -9.69
CA ALA A 519 28.67 8.43 -10.95
C ALA A 519 27.76 9.21 -11.92
N LEU A 520 26.77 9.94 -11.40
CA LEU A 520 25.85 10.77 -12.20
C LEU A 520 26.52 12.06 -12.73
N ASP A 521 27.53 12.59 -12.05
CA ASP A 521 28.29 13.76 -12.53
C ASP A 521 29.38 13.40 -13.60
N GLN A 522 29.75 12.13 -13.75
CA GLN A 522 30.69 11.70 -14.79
C GLN A 522 30.01 11.39 -16.14
N ASP A 523 28.71 11.11 -16.16
CA ASP A 523 27.95 10.88 -17.41
C ASP A 523 27.41 12.17 -18.07
N ASN A 524 27.59 13.34 -17.43
CA ASN A 524 27.17 14.64 -18.00
C ASN A 524 28.32 15.47 -18.59
N VAL A 525 29.49 14.86 -18.79
CA VAL A 525 30.67 15.51 -19.46
C VAL A 525 31.21 14.57 -20.55
N VAL A 526 30.38 14.33 -21.56
CA VAL A 526 30.84 13.96 -22.92
C VAL A 526 29.82 14.55 -23.93
#